data_bb41204af43d42e40881e97f0a5d08c6
#
_entry.id   bb41204af43d42e40881e97f0a5d08c6
#
_cell.length_a   1.000
_cell.length_b   1.000
_cell.length_c   1.000
_cell.angle_alpha   90.00
_cell.angle_beta   90.00
_cell.angle_gamma   90.00
#
_symmetry.space_group_name_H-M   'P 1'
#
loop_
_entity.id
_entity.type
_entity.pdbx_description
1 polymer ?
#
loop_
_entity_poly.entity_id
_entity_poly.type
_entity_poly.pdbx_seq_one_letter_code
_entity_poly.pdbx_strand_id
1 'polypeptide(L)'
;MPPTEALETTSALTIPKSTLGVGIIGVSPVWGWAATAHIPALRALPNYEIRALSARSAESARAVGQVFGVSAVFADHQQLVTQPDIDVVAVTVKVPHHRELVSAALAAGKAVYCEWPLGRDLDDARAMAGLAAEQGVRTVVGLQARQAPAIEFVQQLLRDGYVGEVLSTTMVGVSVAGDALVQPNAYMLDKTNGANLLTVPFGHSLDILSYVLGEFADLSAVSDVRRPLITI
;
A
#
# COMPACT_ATOMS: atom_id res chain seq x y z
N MET A 1 49.01 -26.26 8.45
CA MET A 1 47.73 -25.97 7.80
C MET A 1 46.61 -26.64 8.59
N PRO A 2 45.74 -25.92 9.26
CA PRO A 2 44.54 -26.50 9.86
C PRO A 2 43.42 -26.64 8.82
N PRO A 3 42.50 -27.59 8.94
CA PRO A 3 41.43 -27.84 7.98
C PRO A 3 40.33 -26.78 8.12
N THR A 4 39.88 -26.28 6.97
CA THR A 4 38.76 -25.37 6.83
C THR A 4 37.46 -26.12 7.13
N GLU A 5 36.81 -25.81 8.24
CA GLU A 5 35.43 -26.24 8.51
C GLU A 5 34.49 -25.51 7.56
N ALA A 6 33.84 -26.26 6.70
CA ALA A 6 32.73 -25.80 5.88
C ALA A 6 31.49 -25.66 6.76
N LEU A 7 31.04 -24.43 6.94
CA LEU A 7 29.71 -24.11 7.50
C LEU A 7 28.64 -24.51 6.48
N GLU A 8 28.07 -25.69 6.67
CA GLU A 8 26.85 -26.12 6.03
C GLU A 8 25.66 -25.31 6.65
N THR A 9 25.32 -24.21 6.07
CA THR A 9 24.00 -23.55 6.30
C THR A 9 22.95 -24.34 5.54
N THR A 10 22.37 -25.33 6.20
CA THR A 10 21.17 -26.02 5.73
C THR A 10 19.99 -25.02 5.79
N SER A 11 19.80 -24.24 4.73
CA SER A 11 18.57 -23.51 4.52
C SER A 11 17.45 -24.54 4.34
N ALA A 12 16.59 -24.67 5.35
CA ALA A 12 15.38 -25.47 5.24
C ALA A 12 14.58 -24.96 4.05
N LEU A 13 14.49 -25.75 2.99
CA LEU A 13 13.62 -25.52 1.86
C LEU A 13 12.17 -25.56 2.36
N THR A 14 11.65 -24.41 2.74
CA THR A 14 10.23 -24.28 3.04
C THR A 14 9.47 -24.52 1.73
N ILE A 15 8.73 -25.62 1.65
CA ILE A 15 7.84 -25.90 0.52
C ILE A 15 6.89 -24.72 0.41
N PRO A 16 6.82 -24.01 -0.75
CA PRO A 16 5.94 -22.87 -0.87
C PRO A 16 4.51 -23.30 -0.60
N LYS A 17 3.82 -22.60 0.31
CA LYS A 17 2.41 -22.81 0.56
C LYS A 17 1.67 -22.61 -0.76
N SER A 18 0.83 -23.55 -1.15
CA SER A 18 0.14 -23.53 -2.44
C SER A 18 -0.76 -22.29 -2.60
N THR A 19 -1.24 -21.72 -1.49
CA THR A 19 -2.12 -20.54 -1.47
C THR A 19 -1.83 -19.71 -0.22
N LEU A 20 -1.62 -18.41 -0.41
CA LEU A 20 -1.41 -17.45 0.67
C LEU A 20 -2.75 -16.91 1.18
N GLY A 21 -2.97 -16.99 2.49
CA GLY A 21 -4.13 -16.41 3.15
C GLY A 21 -3.97 -14.91 3.33
N VAL A 22 -4.96 -14.15 2.86
CA VAL A 22 -4.97 -12.68 2.94
C VAL A 22 -6.04 -12.21 3.91
N GLY A 23 -5.64 -11.37 4.86
CA GLY A 23 -6.53 -10.58 5.69
C GLY A 23 -6.56 -9.14 5.20
N ILE A 24 -7.74 -8.53 5.08
CA ILE A 24 -7.86 -7.14 4.62
C ILE A 24 -8.46 -6.29 5.73
N ILE A 25 -7.76 -5.23 6.12
CA ILE A 25 -8.20 -4.26 7.14
C ILE A 25 -8.70 -2.99 6.44
N GLY A 26 -9.91 -2.53 6.78
CA GLY A 26 -10.49 -1.30 6.27
C GLY A 26 -11.50 -1.49 5.14
N VAL A 27 -12.17 -2.62 5.12
CA VAL A 27 -13.17 -2.94 4.08
C VAL A 27 -14.48 -2.22 4.36
N SER A 28 -15.09 -1.66 3.31
CA SER A 28 -16.44 -1.10 3.32
C SER A 28 -17.36 -1.93 2.41
N PRO A 29 -18.64 -2.14 2.77
CA PRO A 29 -19.54 -2.92 1.94
C PRO A 29 -20.03 -2.16 0.70
N VAL A 30 -19.89 -0.84 0.68
CA VAL A 30 -20.49 0.04 -0.36
C VAL A 30 -19.45 0.61 -1.29
N TRP A 31 -18.27 1.00 -0.76
CA TRP A 31 -17.25 1.70 -1.52
C TRP A 31 -15.89 1.58 -0.84
N GLY A 32 -14.84 2.02 -1.53
CA GLY A 32 -13.47 2.00 -1.02
C GLY A 32 -12.54 1.16 -1.88
N TRP A 33 -11.26 1.43 -1.74
CA TRP A 33 -10.24 0.84 -2.60
C TRP A 33 -10.13 -0.68 -2.43
N ALA A 34 -10.33 -1.18 -1.20
CA ALA A 34 -10.39 -2.62 -0.96
C ALA A 34 -11.48 -3.31 -1.79
N ALA A 35 -12.67 -2.73 -1.84
CA ALA A 35 -13.82 -3.30 -2.55
C ALA A 35 -13.65 -3.22 -4.08
N THR A 36 -13.09 -2.11 -4.58
CA THR A 36 -12.98 -1.84 -6.03
C THR A 36 -11.73 -2.42 -6.67
N ALA A 37 -10.64 -2.56 -5.94
CA ALA A 37 -9.35 -3.02 -6.48
C ALA A 37 -8.86 -4.31 -5.84
N HIS A 38 -8.63 -4.36 -4.52
CA HIS A 38 -7.97 -5.49 -3.88
C HIS A 38 -8.78 -6.79 -3.94
N ILE A 39 -10.05 -6.75 -3.56
CA ILE A 39 -10.89 -7.96 -3.54
C ILE A 39 -11.04 -8.57 -4.93
N PRO A 40 -11.39 -7.81 -5.99
CA PRO A 40 -11.44 -8.36 -7.33
C PRO A 40 -10.09 -8.91 -7.83
N ALA A 41 -8.99 -8.19 -7.58
CA ALA A 41 -7.67 -8.63 -8.00
C ALA A 41 -7.24 -9.92 -7.30
N LEU A 42 -7.39 -10.00 -5.97
CA LEU A 42 -7.04 -11.19 -5.19
C LEU A 42 -7.86 -12.41 -5.61
N ARG A 43 -9.13 -12.23 -5.94
CA ARG A 43 -9.99 -13.32 -6.45
C ARG A 43 -9.59 -13.83 -7.82
N ALA A 44 -8.96 -12.99 -8.64
CA ALA A 44 -8.45 -13.38 -9.96
C ALA A 44 -7.08 -14.09 -9.88
N LEU A 45 -6.41 -14.08 -8.73
CA LEU A 45 -5.09 -14.67 -8.54
C LEU A 45 -5.21 -16.04 -7.86
N PRO A 46 -4.76 -17.13 -8.51
CA PRO A 46 -4.96 -18.49 -7.99
C PRO A 46 -4.15 -18.79 -6.73
N ASN A 47 -3.10 -18.00 -6.47
CA ASN A 47 -2.19 -18.21 -5.34
C ASN A 47 -2.59 -17.43 -4.08
N TYR A 48 -3.73 -16.73 -4.10
CA TYR A 48 -4.22 -15.95 -2.97
C TYR A 48 -5.65 -16.32 -2.60
N GLU A 49 -5.95 -16.30 -1.32
CA GLU A 49 -7.28 -16.54 -0.78
C GLU A 49 -7.62 -15.49 0.28
N ILE A 50 -8.73 -14.79 0.11
CA ILE A 50 -9.21 -13.84 1.12
C ILE A 50 -9.83 -14.64 2.25
N ARG A 51 -9.16 -14.71 3.39
CA ARG A 51 -9.58 -15.51 4.54
C ARG A 51 -10.24 -14.70 5.62
N ALA A 52 -9.89 -13.41 5.75
CA ALA A 52 -10.47 -12.56 6.79
C ALA A 52 -10.66 -11.13 6.31
N LEU A 53 -11.71 -10.47 6.81
CA LEU A 53 -11.96 -9.05 6.61
C LEU A 53 -12.10 -8.34 7.96
N SER A 54 -11.60 -7.11 8.05
CA SER A 54 -11.83 -6.25 9.22
C SER A 54 -12.45 -4.93 8.82
N ALA A 55 -13.43 -4.49 9.61
CA ALA A 55 -14.14 -3.22 9.45
C ALA A 55 -14.29 -2.54 10.82
N ARG A 56 -14.68 -1.26 10.82
CA ARG A 56 -14.70 -0.39 12.00
C ARG A 56 -15.64 -0.78 13.15
N SER A 57 -16.60 -1.67 12.89
CA SER A 57 -17.59 -2.12 13.89
C SER A 57 -18.05 -3.54 13.58
N ALA A 58 -18.61 -4.23 14.56
CA ALA A 58 -19.16 -5.57 14.40
C ALA A 58 -20.30 -5.63 13.35
N GLU A 59 -21.10 -4.56 13.26
CA GLU A 59 -22.14 -4.45 12.24
C GLU A 59 -21.52 -4.33 10.84
N SER A 60 -20.59 -3.40 10.65
CA SER A 60 -19.87 -3.24 9.38
C SER A 60 -19.11 -4.51 8.99
N ALA A 61 -18.48 -5.20 9.96
CA ALA A 61 -17.77 -6.45 9.73
C ALA A 61 -18.72 -7.56 9.21
N ARG A 62 -19.87 -7.70 9.83
CA ARG A 62 -20.90 -8.64 9.32
C ARG A 62 -21.38 -8.28 7.92
N ALA A 63 -21.62 -7.00 7.67
CA ALA A 63 -22.07 -6.53 6.35
C ALA A 63 -21.03 -6.81 5.26
N VAL A 64 -19.75 -6.55 5.48
CA VAL A 64 -18.68 -6.86 4.50
C VAL A 64 -18.54 -8.37 4.30
N GLY A 65 -18.66 -9.16 5.36
CA GLY A 65 -18.65 -10.62 5.25
C GLY A 65 -19.75 -11.16 4.34
N GLN A 66 -20.98 -10.65 4.49
CA GLN A 66 -22.12 -11.01 3.64
C GLN A 66 -21.91 -10.58 2.18
N VAL A 67 -21.49 -9.33 1.95
CA VAL A 67 -21.28 -8.78 0.59
C VAL A 67 -20.17 -9.53 -0.14
N PHE A 68 -19.08 -9.84 0.55
CA PHE A 68 -17.90 -10.44 -0.08
C PHE A 68 -17.81 -11.97 0.15
N GLY A 69 -18.76 -12.59 0.81
CA GLY A 69 -18.76 -14.05 1.01
C GLY A 69 -17.59 -14.56 1.85
N VAL A 70 -17.12 -13.77 2.82
CA VAL A 70 -16.03 -14.14 3.74
C VAL A 70 -16.63 -14.32 5.13
N SER A 71 -16.45 -15.49 5.72
CA SER A 71 -17.05 -15.85 7.01
C SER A 71 -16.28 -15.27 8.22
N ALA A 72 -14.94 -15.22 8.12
CA ALA A 72 -14.11 -14.66 9.19
C ALA A 72 -14.08 -13.13 9.09
N VAL A 73 -14.83 -12.47 9.96
CA VAL A 73 -14.96 -11.01 9.97
C VAL A 73 -14.74 -10.47 11.38
N PHE A 74 -13.98 -9.39 11.48
CA PHE A 74 -13.54 -8.82 12.74
C PHE A 74 -13.81 -7.32 12.81
N ALA A 75 -14.23 -6.84 13.98
CA ALA A 75 -14.29 -5.41 14.29
C ALA A 75 -12.96 -4.89 14.87
N ASP A 76 -12.12 -5.80 15.34
CA ASP A 76 -10.81 -5.54 15.90
C ASP A 76 -9.73 -6.15 14.99
N HIS A 77 -8.81 -5.31 14.54
CA HIS A 77 -7.70 -5.72 13.69
C HIS A 77 -6.74 -6.70 14.41
N GLN A 78 -6.61 -6.60 15.73
CA GLN A 78 -5.78 -7.53 16.52
C GLN A 78 -6.25 -8.98 16.36
N GLN A 79 -7.57 -9.18 16.34
CA GLN A 79 -8.13 -10.50 16.10
C GLN A 79 -7.83 -11.04 14.71
N LEU A 80 -7.79 -10.16 13.70
CA LEU A 80 -7.43 -10.56 12.34
C LEU A 80 -5.95 -10.93 12.23
N VAL A 81 -5.04 -10.09 12.73
CA VAL A 81 -3.59 -10.30 12.55
C VAL A 81 -3.07 -11.53 13.30
N THR A 82 -3.79 -11.97 14.35
CA THR A 82 -3.43 -13.17 15.13
C THR A 82 -3.94 -14.48 14.51
N GLN A 83 -4.73 -14.44 13.44
CA GLN A 83 -5.21 -15.67 12.80
C GLN A 83 -4.03 -16.45 12.18
N PRO A 84 -3.92 -17.76 12.47
CA PRO A 84 -2.78 -18.56 12.03
C PRO A 84 -2.75 -18.82 10.53
N ASP A 85 -3.89 -18.73 9.86
CA ASP A 85 -4.06 -18.97 8.44
C ASP A 85 -3.91 -17.69 7.57
N ILE A 86 -3.69 -16.54 8.18
CA ILE A 86 -3.33 -15.29 7.49
C ILE A 86 -1.82 -15.22 7.31
N ASP A 87 -1.38 -15.06 6.09
CA ASP A 87 0.02 -14.90 5.71
C ASP A 87 0.34 -13.43 5.37
N VAL A 88 -0.63 -12.73 4.76
CA VAL A 88 -0.50 -11.35 4.29
C VAL A 88 -1.64 -10.50 4.85
N VAL A 89 -1.32 -9.33 5.34
CA VAL A 89 -2.29 -8.33 5.78
C VAL A 89 -2.27 -7.13 4.82
N ALA A 90 -3.40 -6.85 4.18
CA ALA A 90 -3.59 -5.66 3.37
C ALA A 90 -4.23 -4.55 4.21
N VAL A 91 -3.54 -3.42 4.36
CA VAL A 91 -4.01 -2.24 5.12
C VAL A 91 -4.54 -1.20 4.12
N THR A 92 -5.86 -1.01 4.11
CA THR A 92 -6.58 -0.18 3.12
C THR A 92 -7.44 0.91 3.78
N VAL A 93 -7.00 1.40 4.91
CA VAL A 93 -7.67 2.45 5.68
C VAL A 93 -7.16 3.84 5.31
N LYS A 94 -7.64 4.88 6.03
CA LYS A 94 -7.10 6.23 5.94
C LYS A 94 -5.70 6.31 6.54
N VAL A 95 -4.82 7.09 5.93
CA VAL A 95 -3.39 7.24 6.28
C VAL A 95 -3.09 7.41 7.78
N PRO A 96 -3.87 8.19 8.56
CA PRO A 96 -3.60 8.35 10.00
C PRO A 96 -3.58 7.04 10.81
N HIS A 97 -4.21 5.99 10.28
CA HIS A 97 -4.28 4.69 10.96
C HIS A 97 -3.25 3.68 10.45
N HIS A 98 -2.47 4.00 9.40
CA HIS A 98 -1.52 3.06 8.80
C HIS A 98 -0.49 2.57 9.79
N ARG A 99 0.18 3.48 10.51
CA ARG A 99 1.25 3.12 11.44
C ARG A 99 0.80 2.12 12.50
N GLU A 100 -0.35 2.33 13.12
CA GLU A 100 -0.91 1.43 14.12
C GLU A 100 -1.15 0.03 13.54
N LEU A 101 -1.86 -0.03 12.42
CA LEU A 101 -2.32 -1.29 11.83
C LEU A 101 -1.18 -2.08 11.17
N VAL A 102 -0.27 -1.37 10.50
CA VAL A 102 0.95 -1.97 9.93
C VAL A 102 1.82 -2.53 11.03
N SER A 103 2.05 -1.76 12.11
CA SER A 103 2.88 -2.22 13.24
C SER A 103 2.28 -3.45 13.92
N ALA A 104 0.95 -3.51 14.08
CA ALA A 104 0.27 -4.68 14.63
C ALA A 104 0.46 -5.93 13.76
N ALA A 105 0.34 -5.80 12.44
CA ALA A 105 0.54 -6.90 11.51
C ALA A 105 2.01 -7.38 11.49
N LEU A 106 2.97 -6.45 11.48
CA LEU A 106 4.41 -6.76 11.53
C LEU A 106 4.79 -7.46 12.84
N ALA A 107 4.29 -6.98 14.00
CA ALA A 107 4.52 -7.60 15.30
C ALA A 107 3.95 -9.03 15.37
N ALA A 108 2.89 -9.32 14.62
CA ALA A 108 2.33 -10.65 14.47
C ALA A 108 3.06 -11.52 13.41
N GLY A 109 4.18 -11.03 12.85
CA GLY A 109 4.99 -11.75 11.86
C GLY A 109 4.32 -11.90 10.49
N LYS A 110 3.33 -11.05 10.17
CA LYS A 110 2.60 -11.13 8.90
C LYS A 110 3.27 -10.26 7.84
N ALA A 111 3.35 -10.75 6.60
CA ALA A 111 3.67 -9.89 5.47
C ALA A 111 2.63 -8.78 5.33
N VAL A 112 3.05 -7.58 4.96
CA VAL A 112 2.15 -6.41 4.90
C VAL A 112 2.15 -5.77 3.53
N TYR A 113 0.97 -5.56 2.98
CA TYR A 113 0.71 -4.61 1.91
C TYR A 113 0.02 -3.39 2.52
N CYS A 114 0.60 -2.20 2.38
CA CYS A 114 -0.01 -0.96 2.85
C CYS A 114 -0.25 -0.01 1.67
N GLU A 115 -1.41 0.63 1.64
CA GLU A 115 -1.71 1.66 0.65
C GLU A 115 -0.78 2.88 0.77
N TRP A 116 -0.62 3.59 -0.35
CA TRP A 116 0.05 4.88 -0.41
C TRP A 116 -0.91 6.03 -0.01
N PRO A 117 -0.45 7.06 0.70
CA PRO A 117 0.87 7.24 1.36
C PRO A 117 1.10 6.25 2.51
N LEU A 118 2.34 5.77 2.65
CA LEU A 118 2.69 4.79 3.67
C LEU A 118 2.39 5.27 5.10
N GLY A 119 2.69 6.53 5.41
CA GLY A 119 2.43 7.17 6.70
C GLY A 119 2.04 8.63 6.53
N ARG A 120 1.72 9.29 7.63
CA ARG A 120 1.39 10.72 7.67
C ARG A 120 2.59 11.59 7.26
N ASP A 121 3.78 11.11 7.60
CA ASP A 121 5.06 11.78 7.40
C ASP A 121 6.20 10.76 7.26
N LEU A 122 7.41 11.27 7.13
CA LEU A 122 8.62 10.45 7.00
C LEU A 122 8.93 9.65 8.27
N ASP A 123 8.58 10.15 9.45
CA ASP A 123 8.85 9.47 10.72
C ASP A 123 7.93 8.26 10.89
N ASP A 124 6.65 8.36 10.51
CA ASP A 124 5.75 7.20 10.44
C ASP A 124 6.30 6.15 9.46
N ALA A 125 6.73 6.58 8.27
CA ALA A 125 7.27 5.66 7.25
C ALA A 125 8.56 4.98 7.71
N ARG A 126 9.49 5.70 8.32
CA ARG A 126 10.74 5.16 8.87
C ARG A 126 10.49 4.17 10.00
N ALA A 127 9.56 4.49 10.90
CA ALA A 127 9.21 3.61 12.01
C ALA A 127 8.66 2.26 11.50
N MET A 128 7.78 2.28 10.50
CA MET A 128 7.23 1.05 9.91
C MET A 128 8.29 0.26 9.13
N ALA A 129 9.15 0.95 8.36
CA ALA A 129 10.24 0.30 7.62
C ALA A 129 11.28 -0.33 8.58
N GLY A 130 11.62 0.37 9.67
CA GLY A 130 12.51 -0.15 10.71
C GLY A 130 11.95 -1.40 11.37
N LEU A 131 10.68 -1.37 11.77
CA LEU A 131 10.02 -2.54 12.37
C LEU A 131 9.94 -3.72 11.40
N ALA A 132 9.66 -3.48 10.12
CA ALA A 132 9.65 -4.52 9.10
C ALA A 132 11.03 -5.19 8.95
N ALA A 133 12.10 -4.40 8.97
CA ALA A 133 13.47 -4.89 8.91
C ALA A 133 13.85 -5.70 10.18
N GLU A 134 13.48 -5.20 11.37
CA GLU A 134 13.71 -5.90 12.64
C GLU A 134 12.99 -7.25 12.71
N GLN A 135 11.77 -7.31 12.20
CA GLN A 135 10.97 -8.54 12.17
C GLN A 135 11.33 -9.47 11.00
N GLY A 136 12.15 -9.03 10.05
CA GLY A 136 12.51 -9.81 8.86
C GLY A 136 11.31 -10.14 7.96
N VAL A 137 10.27 -9.31 7.97
CA VAL A 137 9.00 -9.56 7.29
C VAL A 137 8.93 -8.78 5.97
N ARG A 138 8.36 -9.41 4.94
CA ARG A 138 8.16 -8.75 3.64
C ARG A 138 7.07 -7.70 3.71
N THR A 139 7.35 -6.55 3.11
CA THR A 139 6.38 -5.46 3.01
C THR A 139 6.32 -4.90 1.60
N VAL A 140 5.16 -4.39 1.22
CA VAL A 140 4.89 -3.74 -0.06
C VAL A 140 4.08 -2.47 0.20
N VAL A 141 4.44 -1.39 -0.48
CA VAL A 141 3.66 -0.15 -0.52
C VAL A 141 2.86 -0.11 -1.82
N GLY A 142 1.62 0.33 -1.75
CA GLY A 142 0.67 0.38 -2.85
C GLY A 142 0.97 1.45 -3.91
N LEU A 143 2.16 1.39 -4.51
CA LEU A 143 2.57 2.22 -5.64
C LEU A 143 2.31 1.46 -6.95
N GLN A 144 1.06 1.12 -7.17
CA GLN A 144 0.60 0.21 -8.23
C GLN A 144 0.88 0.68 -9.66
N ALA A 145 1.11 1.98 -9.86
CA ALA A 145 1.39 2.52 -11.20
C ALA A 145 2.66 1.93 -11.82
N ARG A 146 3.63 1.49 -11.01
CA ARG A 146 4.84 0.80 -11.49
C ARG A 146 4.54 -0.49 -12.25
N GLN A 147 3.41 -1.15 -11.96
CA GLN A 147 2.95 -2.39 -12.59
C GLN A 147 1.93 -2.13 -13.71
N ALA A 148 1.65 -0.88 -14.04
CA ALA A 148 0.77 -0.56 -15.16
C ALA A 148 1.47 -0.86 -16.49
N PRO A 149 0.86 -1.63 -17.41
CA PRO A 149 1.50 -2.03 -18.66
C PRO A 149 2.06 -0.86 -19.48
N ALA A 150 1.38 0.30 -19.44
CA ALA A 150 1.86 1.51 -20.12
C ALA A 150 3.16 2.06 -19.49
N ILE A 151 3.29 2.01 -18.17
CA ILE A 151 4.50 2.49 -17.47
C ILE A 151 5.66 1.53 -17.65
N GLU A 152 5.40 0.24 -17.58
CA GLU A 152 6.41 -0.79 -17.90
C GLU A 152 6.91 -0.65 -19.34
N PHE A 153 6.00 -0.40 -20.27
CA PHE A 153 6.36 -0.19 -21.67
C PHE A 153 7.21 1.07 -21.88
N VAL A 154 6.87 2.18 -21.25
CA VAL A 154 7.71 3.41 -21.28
C VAL A 154 9.10 3.12 -20.71
N GLN A 155 9.19 2.42 -19.59
CA GLN A 155 10.48 2.04 -19.00
C GLN A 155 11.30 1.17 -19.96
N GLN A 156 10.65 0.21 -20.65
CA GLN A 156 11.31 -0.63 -21.64
C GLN A 156 11.83 0.18 -22.82
N LEU A 157 11.04 1.10 -23.38
CA LEU A 157 11.46 1.97 -24.47
C LEU A 157 12.70 2.80 -24.12
N LEU A 158 12.77 3.30 -22.88
CA LEU A 158 13.94 4.06 -22.42
C LEU A 158 15.17 3.16 -22.29
N ARG A 159 15.03 1.96 -21.73
CA ARG A 159 16.12 0.97 -21.63
C ARG A 159 16.66 0.56 -23.00
N ASP A 160 15.78 0.45 -23.99
CA ASP A 160 16.13 0.10 -25.36
C ASP A 160 16.72 1.27 -26.16
N GLY A 161 16.83 2.46 -25.54
CA GLY A 161 17.39 3.66 -26.19
C GLY A 161 16.49 4.29 -27.24
N TYR A 162 15.18 4.03 -27.22
CA TYR A 162 14.22 4.54 -28.22
C TYR A 162 14.29 6.06 -28.42
N VAL A 163 14.46 6.82 -27.31
CA VAL A 163 14.61 8.29 -27.34
C VAL A 163 16.07 8.74 -27.24
N GLY A 164 17.03 7.81 -27.17
CA GLY A 164 18.42 8.11 -26.86
C GLY A 164 18.60 8.55 -25.40
N GLU A 165 19.53 9.49 -25.17
CA GLU A 165 19.76 10.08 -23.86
C GLU A 165 18.60 11.04 -23.51
N VAL A 166 17.98 10.85 -22.34
CA VAL A 166 16.92 11.73 -21.86
C VAL A 166 17.54 13.01 -21.28
N LEU A 167 17.40 14.13 -21.98
CA LEU A 167 17.96 15.42 -21.57
C LEU A 167 16.99 16.20 -20.66
N SER A 168 15.69 16.04 -20.87
CA SER A 168 14.67 16.70 -20.05
C SER A 168 13.34 15.93 -20.14
N THR A 169 12.49 16.16 -19.15
CA THR A 169 11.11 15.65 -19.15
C THR A 169 10.16 16.68 -18.58
N THR A 170 8.92 16.64 -19.02
CA THR A 170 7.82 17.42 -18.44
C THR A 170 6.68 16.49 -18.11
N MET A 171 6.19 16.55 -16.90
CA MET A 171 5.01 15.82 -16.45
C MET A 171 3.97 16.79 -15.95
N VAL A 172 2.73 16.67 -16.44
CA VAL A 172 1.60 17.45 -16.00
C VAL A 172 0.59 16.51 -15.36
N GLY A 173 0.40 16.64 -14.05
CA GLY A 173 -0.62 15.92 -13.30
C GLY A 173 -1.78 16.84 -12.95
N VAL A 174 -2.99 16.45 -13.31
CA VAL A 174 -4.22 17.17 -12.95
C VAL A 174 -5.10 16.23 -12.15
N SER A 175 -5.52 16.69 -10.98
CA SER A 175 -6.56 16.02 -10.20
C SER A 175 -7.83 16.82 -10.23
N VAL A 176 -8.95 16.18 -10.56
CA VAL A 176 -10.26 16.83 -10.54
C VAL A 176 -10.74 16.89 -9.09
N ALA A 177 -10.30 17.92 -8.37
CA ALA A 177 -10.95 18.34 -7.14
C ALA A 177 -11.92 19.47 -7.52
N GLY A 178 -13.21 19.19 -7.48
CA GLY A 178 -14.24 20.23 -7.65
C GLY A 178 -14.25 21.22 -6.48
N ASP A 179 -15.28 22.03 -6.41
CA ASP A 179 -15.50 23.00 -5.31
C ASP A 179 -16.08 22.31 -4.04
N ALA A 180 -16.37 21.01 -4.13
CA ALA A 180 -16.95 20.22 -3.06
C ALA A 180 -16.17 18.91 -2.85
N LEU A 181 -16.10 18.48 -1.61
CA LEU A 181 -15.51 17.22 -1.20
C LEU A 181 -16.54 16.40 -0.44
N VAL A 182 -16.64 15.11 -0.74
CA VAL A 182 -17.54 14.24 0.02
C VAL A 182 -17.02 14.05 1.45
N GLN A 183 -17.95 14.02 2.40
CA GLN A 183 -17.66 13.92 3.85
C GLN A 183 -16.59 12.86 4.22
N PRO A 184 -16.60 11.64 3.65
CA PRO A 184 -15.57 10.66 3.95
C PRO A 184 -14.14 11.09 3.62
N ASN A 185 -13.96 12.04 2.69
CA ASN A 185 -12.67 12.56 2.26
C ASN A 185 -12.28 13.87 2.96
N ALA A 186 -13.15 14.42 3.81
CA ALA A 186 -12.88 15.68 4.54
C ALA A 186 -11.59 15.64 5.37
N TYR A 187 -11.16 14.46 5.82
CA TYR A 187 -9.90 14.28 6.54
C TYR A 187 -8.66 14.72 5.72
N MET A 188 -8.75 14.73 4.39
CA MET A 188 -7.68 15.19 3.48
C MET A 188 -7.44 16.69 3.53
N LEU A 189 -8.35 17.46 4.13
CA LEU A 189 -8.21 18.91 4.30
C LEU A 189 -7.26 19.27 5.46
N ASP A 190 -7.07 18.36 6.40
CA ASP A 190 -6.08 18.51 7.45
C ASP A 190 -4.74 17.93 6.99
N LYS A 191 -3.75 18.81 6.78
CA LYS A 191 -2.41 18.44 6.32
C LYS A 191 -1.70 17.47 7.27
N THR A 192 -2.05 17.46 8.57
CA THR A 192 -1.45 16.57 9.57
C THR A 192 -1.82 15.11 9.37
N ASN A 193 -2.86 14.84 8.60
CA ASN A 193 -3.28 13.49 8.22
C ASN A 193 -2.39 12.85 7.13
N GLY A 194 -1.46 13.60 6.54
CA GLY A 194 -0.53 13.08 5.54
C GLY A 194 -1.17 12.69 4.21
N ALA A 195 -2.47 12.92 4.03
CA ALA A 195 -3.21 12.55 2.83
C ALA A 195 -3.87 13.79 2.21
N ASN A 196 -3.33 14.25 1.10
CA ASN A 196 -3.82 15.42 0.36
C ASN A 196 -3.42 15.32 -1.13
N LEU A 197 -3.70 16.36 -1.92
CA LEU A 197 -3.35 16.38 -3.35
C LEU A 197 -1.84 16.26 -3.62
N LEU A 198 -1.02 16.78 -2.72
CA LEU A 198 0.44 16.69 -2.85
C LEU A 198 0.95 15.28 -2.55
N THR A 199 0.46 14.66 -1.49
CA THR A 199 0.97 13.35 -1.05
C THR A 199 0.36 12.20 -1.83
N VAL A 200 -0.93 12.24 -2.19
CA VAL A 200 -1.60 11.14 -2.87
C VAL A 200 -1.39 11.20 -4.39
N PRO A 201 -2.06 12.04 -5.19
CA PRO A 201 -1.91 11.96 -6.64
C PRO A 201 -0.55 12.44 -7.15
N PHE A 202 0.01 13.49 -6.56
CA PHE A 202 1.34 13.95 -6.95
C PHE A 202 2.44 12.98 -6.51
N GLY A 203 2.31 12.36 -5.33
CA GLY A 203 3.22 11.31 -4.88
C GLY A 203 3.25 10.11 -5.83
N HIS A 204 2.11 9.64 -6.32
CA HIS A 204 2.06 8.62 -7.37
C HIS A 204 2.74 9.08 -8.67
N SER A 205 2.59 10.35 -9.04
CA SER A 205 3.25 10.91 -10.22
C SER A 205 4.77 10.96 -10.07
N LEU A 206 5.27 11.38 -8.91
CA LEU A 206 6.72 11.36 -8.61
C LEU A 206 7.27 9.95 -8.59
N ASP A 207 6.50 8.99 -8.06
CA ASP A 207 6.89 7.58 -8.06
C ASP A 207 7.06 7.03 -9.47
N ILE A 208 6.17 7.37 -10.41
CA ILE A 208 6.30 6.99 -11.81
C ILE A 208 7.58 7.58 -12.42
N LEU A 209 7.86 8.86 -12.17
CA LEU A 209 9.08 9.50 -12.67
C LEU A 209 10.34 8.82 -12.13
N SER A 210 10.41 8.59 -10.83
CA SER A 210 11.53 7.89 -10.20
C SER A 210 11.70 6.47 -10.72
N TYR A 211 10.59 5.77 -10.96
CA TYR A 211 10.63 4.40 -11.49
C TYR A 211 11.15 4.32 -12.92
N VAL A 212 10.81 5.31 -13.75
CA VAL A 212 11.12 5.31 -15.17
C VAL A 212 12.48 5.96 -15.44
N LEU A 213 12.84 7.04 -14.73
CA LEU A 213 14.02 7.87 -15.00
C LEU A 213 15.12 7.78 -13.93
N GLY A 214 14.83 7.18 -12.77
CA GLY A 214 15.74 7.13 -11.62
C GLY A 214 15.44 8.20 -10.57
N GLU A 215 16.21 8.20 -9.49
CA GLU A 215 16.02 9.09 -8.34
C GLU A 215 16.42 10.53 -8.66
N PHE A 216 15.78 11.48 -7.96
CA PHE A 216 16.10 12.90 -8.06
C PHE A 216 17.41 13.22 -7.33
N ALA A 217 18.31 13.96 -7.99
CA ALA A 217 19.50 14.52 -7.34
C ALA A 217 19.14 15.75 -6.50
N ASP A 218 18.33 16.64 -7.07
CA ASP A 218 17.90 17.88 -6.44
C ASP A 218 16.43 18.17 -6.74
N LEU A 219 15.75 18.87 -5.83
CA LEU A 219 14.38 19.29 -5.96
C LEU A 219 14.17 20.73 -5.53
N SER A 220 13.51 21.53 -6.36
CA SER A 220 12.94 22.80 -5.98
C SER A 220 11.43 22.80 -6.21
N ALA A 221 10.66 23.32 -5.27
CA ALA A 221 9.21 23.31 -5.37
C ALA A 221 8.58 24.64 -4.94
N VAL A 222 7.50 25.01 -5.61
CA VAL A 222 6.60 26.10 -5.18
C VAL A 222 5.22 25.47 -4.96
N SER A 223 4.71 25.65 -3.74
CA SER A 223 3.38 25.14 -3.36
C SER A 223 2.50 26.31 -2.90
N ASP A 224 1.26 26.31 -3.35
CA ASP A 224 0.29 27.34 -2.98
C ASP A 224 -1.12 26.74 -2.86
N VAL A 225 -1.91 27.25 -1.91
CA VAL A 225 -3.31 26.88 -1.72
C VAL A 225 -4.20 27.95 -2.34
N ARG A 226 -4.67 27.70 -3.56
CA ARG A 226 -5.52 28.65 -4.31
C ARG A 226 -6.98 28.67 -3.85
N ARG A 227 -7.43 27.61 -3.20
CA ARG A 227 -8.79 27.48 -2.66
C ARG A 227 -8.73 27.14 -1.17
N PRO A 228 -8.68 28.15 -0.29
CA PRO A 228 -8.58 27.93 1.16
C PRO A 228 -9.88 27.42 1.79
N LEU A 229 -11.01 27.54 1.08
CA LEU A 229 -12.32 27.06 1.52
C LEU A 229 -12.89 26.09 0.50
N ILE A 230 -13.48 25.00 0.99
CA ILE A 230 -14.14 23.98 0.18
C ILE A 230 -15.44 23.56 0.87
N THR A 231 -16.45 23.23 0.08
CA THR A 231 -17.73 22.70 0.59
C THR A 231 -17.62 21.21 0.89
N ILE A 232 -18.18 20.75 2.01
CA ILE A 232 -18.28 19.35 2.39
C ILE A 232 -19.75 18.92 2.38
#